data_cc25234b2f6fdc4373868d820dc01d59
#
_entry.id   cc25234b2f6fdc4373868d820dc01d59
#
_cell.length_a   1.000
_cell.length_b   1.000
_cell.length_c   1.000
_cell.angle_alpha   90.00
_cell.angle_beta   90.00
_cell.angle_gamma   90.00
#
_symmetry.space_group_name_H-M   'P 1'
#
loop_
_entity.id
_entity.type
_entity.pdbx_description
1 polymer ?
#
loop_
_entity_poly.entity_id
_entity_poly.type
_entity_poly.pdbx_seq_one_letter_code
_entity_poly.pdbx_strand_id
1 'polypeptide(L)'
;MNIVGTVLSLIILVGFWTARGRLNATGFGFLAWNWTPVATLVRAYALGLIAALLVSWIFRSMRTGVLPTAPEIWMGVTFGPLAEELIFRGAIFHGATSLLQRWLAHAGWVAVFTVAGAFALCHLAKPGITSSQIAMVFATGALYGWLRLQSGSTVPAFCAHAAYNAVLFGIAFLR
;
A
#
# COMPACT_ATOMS: atom_id res chain seq x y z
N MET A 1 -14.64 -3.18 11.52
CA MET A 1 -13.26 -3.77 11.44
C MET A 1 -13.16 -4.85 12.50
N ASN A 2 -12.70 -6.03 12.13
CA ASN A 2 -12.67 -7.17 13.04
C ASN A 2 -11.49 -7.01 14.02
N ILE A 3 -11.72 -7.12 15.33
CA ILE A 3 -10.70 -7.05 16.40
C ILE A 3 -9.49 -7.93 16.05
N VAL A 4 -9.73 -9.09 15.45
CA VAL A 4 -8.70 -10.04 15.01
C VAL A 4 -7.75 -9.39 13.97
N GLY A 5 -8.26 -8.65 13.00
CA GLY A 5 -7.43 -7.95 11.99
C GLY A 5 -6.57 -6.85 12.63
N THR A 6 -7.11 -6.13 13.61
CA THR A 6 -6.37 -5.09 14.35
C THR A 6 -5.24 -5.71 15.17
N VAL A 7 -5.53 -6.78 15.90
CA VAL A 7 -4.54 -7.49 16.73
C VAL A 7 -3.43 -8.08 15.85
N LEU A 8 -3.78 -8.73 14.75
CA LEU A 8 -2.80 -9.27 13.79
C LEU A 8 -1.91 -8.17 13.19
N SER A 9 -2.49 -7.05 12.79
CA SER A 9 -1.70 -5.91 12.27
C SER A 9 -0.75 -5.35 13.32
N LEU A 10 -1.19 -5.22 14.58
CA LEU A 10 -0.35 -4.79 15.69
C LEU A 10 0.77 -5.78 15.99
N ILE A 11 0.49 -7.08 15.99
CA ILE A 11 1.50 -8.13 16.19
C ILE A 11 2.55 -8.08 15.07
N ILE A 12 2.12 -7.95 13.81
CA ILE A 12 3.02 -7.82 12.66
C ILE A 12 3.91 -6.58 12.81
N LEU A 13 3.34 -5.44 13.20
CA LEU A 13 4.06 -4.19 13.38
C LEU A 13 5.05 -4.24 14.54
N VAL A 14 4.62 -4.74 15.69
CA VAL A 14 5.50 -4.90 16.87
C VAL A 14 6.60 -5.91 16.57
N GLY A 15 6.25 -7.03 15.94
CA GLY A 15 7.21 -8.03 15.50
C GLY A 15 8.22 -7.44 14.51
N PHE A 16 7.74 -6.65 13.54
CA PHE A 16 8.58 -5.97 12.56
C PHE A 16 9.50 -4.91 13.22
N TRP A 17 8.95 -4.09 14.12
CA TRP A 17 9.70 -3.05 14.83
C TRP A 17 10.80 -3.64 15.72
N THR A 18 10.47 -4.67 16.49
CA THR A 18 11.43 -5.36 17.36
C THR A 18 12.49 -6.14 16.59
N ALA A 19 12.12 -6.71 15.45
CA ALA A 19 13.02 -7.47 14.61
C ALA A 19 13.85 -6.61 13.65
N ARG A 20 13.53 -5.33 13.45
CA ARG A 20 14.13 -4.46 12.38
C ARG A 20 15.66 -4.41 12.42
N GLY A 21 16.27 -4.38 13.60
CA GLY A 21 17.74 -4.39 13.76
C GLY A 21 18.37 -5.74 13.40
N ARG A 22 17.67 -6.85 13.73
CA ARG A 22 18.06 -8.20 13.35
C ARG A 22 17.73 -8.51 11.89
N LEU A 23 16.67 -7.91 11.37
CA LEU A 23 16.21 -8.07 9.99
C LEU A 23 17.23 -7.53 8.99
N ASN A 24 17.87 -6.40 9.27
CA ASN A 24 18.95 -5.90 8.42
C ASN A 24 20.22 -6.76 8.51
N ALA A 25 20.49 -7.37 9.67
CA ALA A 25 21.66 -8.24 9.87
C ALA A 25 21.46 -9.69 9.36
N THR A 26 20.22 -10.17 9.24
CA THR A 26 19.88 -11.55 8.91
C THR A 26 19.28 -11.75 7.51
N GLY A 27 19.39 -10.78 6.60
CA GLY A 27 18.96 -10.94 5.21
C GLY A 27 17.51 -10.57 4.91
N PHE A 28 16.79 -9.92 5.82
CA PHE A 28 15.44 -9.36 5.53
C PHE A 28 15.49 -8.05 4.72
N GLY A 29 16.57 -7.81 3.99
CA GLY A 29 16.66 -6.75 2.99
C GLY A 29 15.54 -6.81 1.93
N PHE A 30 14.83 -7.97 1.85
CA PHE A 30 13.67 -8.13 0.97
C PHE A 30 12.49 -7.19 1.31
N LEU A 31 12.35 -6.72 2.54
CA LEU A 31 11.32 -5.74 2.89
C LEU A 31 11.64 -4.34 2.37
N ALA A 32 12.93 -4.11 2.03
CA ALA A 32 13.43 -2.88 1.43
C ALA A 32 12.94 -1.60 2.14
N TRP A 33 12.93 -1.63 3.47
CA TRP A 33 12.62 -0.45 4.28
C TRP A 33 13.90 0.39 4.42
N ASN A 34 14.28 1.03 3.31
CA ASN A 34 15.53 1.77 3.18
C ASN A 34 15.32 3.25 3.44
N TRP A 35 16.41 3.94 3.82
CA TRP A 35 16.43 5.39 3.86
C TRP A 35 16.07 5.95 2.47
N THR A 36 15.23 7.00 2.49
CA THR A 36 14.70 7.60 1.25
C THR A 36 14.82 9.11 1.34
N PRO A 37 15.34 9.80 0.31
CA PRO A 37 15.42 11.25 0.26
C PRO A 37 14.06 11.91 0.45
N VAL A 38 14.04 13.02 1.22
CA VAL A 38 12.80 13.78 1.53
C VAL A 38 12.06 14.18 0.25
N ALA A 39 12.77 14.59 -0.80
CA ALA A 39 12.17 14.95 -2.08
C ALA A 39 11.37 13.76 -2.70
N THR A 40 11.87 12.54 -2.57
CA THR A 40 11.16 11.33 -3.03
C THR A 40 9.91 11.06 -2.20
N LEU A 41 9.98 11.27 -0.88
CA LEU A 41 8.82 11.12 0.02
C LEU A 41 7.74 12.17 -0.28
N VAL A 42 8.13 13.42 -0.50
CA VAL A 42 7.21 14.51 -0.87
C VAL A 42 6.53 14.21 -2.21
N ARG A 43 7.28 13.74 -3.21
CA ARG A 43 6.69 13.32 -4.50
C ARG A 43 5.72 12.16 -4.34
N ALA A 44 6.10 11.15 -3.57
CA ALA A 44 5.25 10.00 -3.31
C ALA A 44 3.95 10.41 -2.61
N TYR A 45 4.05 11.24 -1.58
CA TYR A 45 2.90 11.79 -0.87
C TYR A 45 1.97 12.58 -1.80
N ALA A 46 2.54 13.48 -2.62
CA ALA A 46 1.77 14.25 -3.61
C ALA A 46 1.05 13.36 -4.63
N LEU A 47 1.70 12.29 -5.11
CA LEU A 47 1.08 11.32 -6.02
C LEU A 47 -0.08 10.58 -5.34
N GLY A 48 0.04 10.23 -4.06
CA GLY A 48 -1.04 9.64 -3.28
C GLY A 48 -2.24 10.58 -3.15
N LEU A 49 -2.00 11.87 -2.84
CA LEU A 49 -3.04 12.90 -2.79
C LEU A 49 -3.76 13.04 -4.14
N ILE A 50 -3.00 13.18 -5.23
CA ILE A 50 -3.55 13.34 -6.57
C ILE A 50 -4.40 12.12 -6.95
N ALA A 51 -3.89 10.91 -6.71
CA ALA A 51 -4.64 9.69 -6.98
C ALA A 51 -5.96 9.63 -6.20
N ALA A 52 -5.95 10.00 -4.91
CA ALA A 52 -7.15 10.03 -4.07
C ALA A 52 -8.17 11.07 -4.56
N LEU A 53 -7.72 12.26 -4.94
CA LEU A 53 -8.60 13.31 -5.47
C LEU A 53 -9.23 12.89 -6.79
N LEU A 54 -8.46 12.27 -7.70
CA LEU A 54 -8.97 11.73 -8.96
C LEU A 54 -10.01 10.64 -8.73
N VAL A 55 -9.72 9.68 -7.86
CA VAL A 55 -10.66 8.61 -7.50
C VAL A 55 -11.92 9.19 -6.87
N SER A 56 -11.80 10.13 -5.95
CA SER A 56 -12.92 10.79 -5.29
C SER A 56 -13.79 11.60 -6.27
N TRP A 57 -13.18 12.20 -7.28
CA TRP A 57 -13.89 12.90 -8.34
C TRP A 57 -14.65 11.94 -9.26
N ILE A 58 -14.01 10.83 -9.67
CA ILE A 58 -14.62 9.79 -10.51
C ILE A 58 -15.81 9.13 -9.79
N PHE A 59 -15.66 8.82 -8.50
CA PHE A 59 -16.65 8.11 -7.69
C PHE A 59 -17.49 9.04 -6.80
N ARG A 60 -17.59 10.32 -7.13
CA ARG A 60 -18.30 11.33 -6.32
C ARG A 60 -19.77 10.98 -6.02
N SER A 61 -20.38 10.13 -6.81
CA SER A 61 -21.77 9.66 -6.61
C SER A 61 -21.89 8.44 -5.67
N MET A 62 -20.79 7.76 -5.38
CA MET A 62 -20.79 6.60 -4.49
C MET A 62 -20.62 7.07 -3.04
N ARG A 63 -21.75 7.22 -2.35
CA ARG A 63 -21.76 7.58 -0.92
C ARG A 63 -21.76 6.30 -0.07
N THR A 64 -20.82 6.18 0.85
CA THR A 64 -20.96 5.29 1.98
C THR A 64 -21.61 6.09 3.10
N GLY A 65 -22.85 5.77 3.44
CA GLY A 65 -23.61 6.53 4.45
C GLY A 65 -23.13 6.36 5.90
N VAL A 66 -22.01 5.71 6.11
CA VAL A 66 -21.44 5.42 7.44
C VAL A 66 -20.13 6.19 7.59
N LEU A 67 -20.06 7.07 8.60
CA LEU A 67 -18.82 7.75 8.95
C LEU A 67 -17.86 6.78 9.64
N PRO A 68 -16.57 6.79 9.27
CA PRO A 68 -15.58 5.96 9.91
C PRO A 68 -15.30 6.46 11.34
N THR A 69 -15.06 5.53 12.24
CA THR A 69 -14.64 5.81 13.62
C THR A 69 -13.16 6.20 13.68
N ALA A 70 -12.75 6.90 14.75
CA ALA A 70 -11.34 7.27 14.93
C ALA A 70 -10.36 6.07 14.85
N PRO A 71 -10.62 4.91 15.48
CA PRO A 71 -9.77 3.73 15.30
C PRO A 71 -9.69 3.24 13.85
N GLU A 72 -10.78 3.29 13.09
CA GLU A 72 -10.78 2.89 11.66
C GLU A 72 -9.93 3.82 10.81
N ILE A 73 -9.96 5.13 11.10
CA ILE A 73 -9.12 6.12 10.42
C ILE A 73 -7.64 5.84 10.74
N TRP A 74 -7.30 5.71 12.00
CA TRP A 74 -5.92 5.40 12.41
C TRP A 74 -5.40 4.14 11.75
N MET A 75 -6.18 3.07 11.79
CA MET A 75 -5.81 1.81 11.14
C MET A 75 -5.68 1.96 9.63
N GLY A 76 -6.66 2.62 9.01
CA GLY A 76 -6.69 2.78 7.56
C GLY A 76 -5.63 3.74 7.00
N VAL A 77 -5.15 4.72 7.78
CA VAL A 77 -4.15 5.70 7.33
C VAL A 77 -2.72 5.28 7.68
N THR A 78 -2.53 4.51 8.75
CA THR A 78 -1.18 4.17 9.23
C THR A 78 -0.88 2.68 9.16
N PHE A 79 -1.48 1.89 10.03
CA PHE A 79 -1.11 0.49 10.23
C PHE A 79 -1.51 -0.42 9.07
N GLY A 80 -2.70 -0.21 8.50
CA GLY A 80 -3.15 -0.96 7.33
C GLY A 80 -2.21 -0.78 6.14
N PRO A 81 -2.01 0.46 5.65
CA PRO A 81 -1.04 0.74 4.60
C PRO A 81 0.36 0.23 4.89
N LEU A 82 0.86 0.39 6.13
CA LEU A 82 2.19 -0.09 6.48
C LEU A 82 2.31 -1.61 6.33
N ALA A 83 1.36 -2.37 6.91
CA ALA A 83 1.36 -3.82 6.82
C ALA A 83 1.22 -4.30 5.36
N GLU A 84 0.30 -3.69 4.60
CA GLU A 84 0.07 -4.02 3.20
C GLU A 84 1.31 -3.74 2.35
N GLU A 85 1.96 -2.58 2.50
CA GLU A 85 3.14 -2.26 1.72
C GLU A 85 4.35 -3.15 2.08
N LEU A 86 4.53 -3.50 3.35
CA LEU A 86 5.59 -4.44 3.75
C LEU A 86 5.38 -5.83 3.15
N ILE A 87 4.14 -6.30 3.08
CA ILE A 87 3.82 -7.60 2.49
C ILE A 87 3.96 -7.51 0.96
N PHE A 88 3.25 -6.58 0.31
CA PHE A 88 3.15 -6.56 -1.15
C PHE A 88 4.39 -5.95 -1.81
N ARG A 89 4.88 -4.78 -1.37
CA ARG A 89 6.03 -4.08 -1.98
C ARG A 89 7.36 -4.46 -1.34
N GLY A 90 7.33 -4.96 -0.11
CA GLY A 90 8.47 -5.61 0.51
C GLY A 90 8.61 -7.05 0.00
N ALA A 91 7.97 -8.00 0.69
CA ALA A 91 8.21 -9.43 0.52
C ALA A 91 7.82 -9.96 -0.87
N ILE A 92 6.55 -9.75 -1.30
CA ILE A 92 6.04 -10.34 -2.55
C ILE A 92 6.75 -9.72 -3.77
N PHE A 93 6.94 -8.40 -3.79
CA PHE A 93 7.64 -7.72 -4.88
C PHE A 93 9.10 -8.19 -5.00
N HIS A 94 9.80 -8.34 -3.89
CA HIS A 94 11.17 -8.85 -3.88
C HIS A 94 11.21 -10.28 -4.43
N GLY A 95 10.35 -11.17 -3.94
CA GLY A 95 10.27 -12.56 -4.41
C GLY A 95 9.94 -12.65 -5.90
N ALA A 96 8.94 -11.89 -6.36
CA ALA A 96 8.55 -11.84 -7.76
C ALA A 96 9.70 -11.33 -8.64
N THR A 97 10.35 -10.23 -8.26
CA THR A 97 11.49 -9.66 -9.01
C THR A 97 12.65 -10.65 -9.06
N SER A 98 13.02 -11.26 -7.91
CA SER A 98 14.12 -12.23 -7.82
C SER A 98 13.88 -13.49 -8.65
N LEU A 99 12.64 -13.92 -8.76
CA LEU A 99 12.26 -15.06 -9.60
C LEU A 99 12.28 -14.67 -11.08
N LEU A 100 11.64 -13.57 -11.44
CA LEU A 100 11.43 -13.15 -12.83
C LEU A 100 12.72 -12.65 -13.50
N GLN A 101 13.66 -12.05 -12.77
CA GLN A 101 14.91 -11.53 -13.33
C GLN A 101 15.79 -12.61 -13.96
N ARG A 102 15.55 -13.89 -13.62
CA ARG A 102 16.25 -15.04 -14.22
C ARG A 102 15.83 -15.29 -15.68
N TRP A 103 14.64 -14.77 -16.07
CA TRP A 103 14.00 -15.08 -17.33
C TRP A 103 13.65 -13.83 -18.15
N LEU A 104 13.50 -12.67 -17.48
CA LEU A 104 12.95 -11.46 -18.10
C LEU A 104 13.85 -10.24 -17.85
N ALA A 105 14.23 -9.56 -18.90
CA ALA A 105 14.99 -8.30 -18.83
C ALA A 105 14.23 -7.19 -18.07
N HIS A 106 12.89 -7.19 -18.15
CA HIS A 106 12.02 -6.20 -17.53
C HIS A 106 11.28 -6.74 -16.28
N ALA A 107 11.90 -7.65 -15.53
CA ALA A 107 11.32 -8.31 -14.36
C ALA A 107 10.69 -7.34 -13.36
N GLY A 108 11.29 -6.17 -13.14
CA GLY A 108 10.76 -5.16 -12.23
C GLY A 108 9.38 -4.63 -12.66
N TRP A 109 9.19 -4.35 -13.96
CA TRP A 109 7.89 -3.91 -14.47
C TRP A 109 6.84 -5.01 -14.43
N VAL A 110 7.22 -6.23 -14.76
CA VAL A 110 6.32 -7.39 -14.63
C VAL A 110 5.90 -7.56 -13.18
N ALA A 111 6.84 -7.44 -12.22
CA ALA A 111 6.53 -7.48 -10.80
C ALA A 111 5.59 -6.36 -10.35
N VAL A 112 5.71 -5.13 -10.90
CA VAL A 112 4.77 -4.02 -10.61
C VAL A 112 3.34 -4.44 -10.88
N PHE A 113 3.07 -4.98 -12.07
CA PHE A 113 1.70 -5.30 -12.48
C PHE A 113 1.18 -6.60 -11.84
N THR A 114 2.02 -7.62 -11.69
CA THR A 114 1.60 -8.88 -11.06
C THR A 114 1.29 -8.70 -9.57
N VAL A 115 2.11 -7.92 -8.86
CA VAL A 115 1.87 -7.62 -7.44
C VAL A 115 0.68 -6.69 -7.27
N ALA A 116 0.45 -5.72 -8.18
CA ALA A 116 -0.76 -4.90 -8.18
C ALA A 116 -2.01 -5.75 -8.41
N GLY A 117 -1.93 -6.72 -9.31
CA GLY A 117 -3.02 -7.69 -9.54
C GLY A 117 -3.33 -8.52 -8.30
N ALA A 118 -2.31 -9.09 -7.65
CA ALA A 118 -2.48 -9.84 -6.40
C ALA A 118 -3.08 -8.95 -5.30
N PHE A 119 -2.61 -7.70 -5.17
CA PHE A 119 -3.15 -6.73 -4.23
C PHE A 119 -4.64 -6.45 -4.47
N ALA A 120 -5.03 -6.23 -5.73
CA ALA A 120 -6.43 -6.01 -6.11
C ALA A 120 -7.31 -7.24 -5.84
N LEU A 121 -6.81 -8.45 -6.14
CA LEU A 121 -7.53 -9.70 -5.88
C LEU A 121 -7.79 -9.92 -4.39
N CYS A 122 -6.85 -9.58 -3.50
CA CYS A 122 -7.07 -9.65 -2.06
C CYS A 122 -8.21 -8.73 -1.59
N HIS A 123 -8.50 -7.66 -2.32
CA HIS A 123 -9.60 -6.76 -2.01
C HIS A 123 -10.98 -7.29 -2.40
N LEU A 124 -11.07 -8.34 -3.24
CA LEU A 124 -12.33 -9.01 -3.55
C LEU A 124 -13.03 -9.59 -2.31
N ALA A 125 -12.28 -9.85 -1.24
CA ALA A 125 -12.84 -10.30 0.03
C ALA A 125 -13.64 -9.20 0.78
N LYS A 126 -13.60 -7.94 0.33
CA LYS A 126 -14.37 -6.85 0.94
C LYS A 126 -15.83 -6.91 0.48
N PRO A 127 -16.80 -7.02 1.42
CA PRO A 127 -18.22 -7.05 1.04
C PRO A 127 -18.62 -5.79 0.26
N GLY A 128 -19.37 -5.98 -0.83
CA GLY A 128 -19.92 -4.87 -1.62
C GLY A 128 -18.92 -4.12 -2.49
N ILE A 129 -17.69 -4.61 -2.65
CA ILE A 129 -16.73 -4.00 -3.54
C ILE A 129 -17.18 -4.15 -5.01
N THR A 130 -17.09 -3.09 -5.79
CA THR A 130 -17.45 -3.07 -7.20
C THR A 130 -16.24 -3.35 -8.09
N SER A 131 -16.49 -3.79 -9.36
CA SER A 131 -15.41 -4.00 -10.34
C SER A 131 -14.60 -2.72 -10.61
N SER A 132 -15.26 -1.56 -10.61
CA SER A 132 -14.57 -0.27 -10.78
C SER A 132 -13.68 0.08 -9.59
N GLN A 133 -14.08 -0.26 -8.38
CA GLN A 133 -13.22 -0.10 -7.19
C GLN A 133 -12.01 -1.05 -7.25
N ILE A 134 -12.19 -2.29 -7.71
CA ILE A 134 -11.08 -3.23 -7.93
C ILE A 134 -10.10 -2.69 -8.99
N ALA A 135 -10.61 -2.12 -10.08
CA ALA A 135 -9.75 -1.49 -11.09
C ALA A 135 -8.93 -0.32 -10.50
N MET A 136 -9.53 0.49 -9.61
CA MET A 136 -8.80 1.57 -8.92
C MET A 136 -7.78 1.04 -7.92
N VAL A 137 -8.09 -0.02 -7.18
CA VAL A 137 -7.13 -0.70 -6.29
C VAL A 137 -5.95 -1.26 -7.10
N PHE A 138 -6.21 -1.82 -8.28
CA PHE A 138 -5.15 -2.25 -9.19
C PHE A 138 -4.28 -1.06 -9.66
N ALA A 139 -4.90 0.04 -10.11
CA ALA A 139 -4.18 1.22 -10.59
C ALA A 139 -3.32 1.88 -9.51
N THR A 140 -3.89 2.07 -8.30
CA THR A 140 -3.12 2.59 -7.15
C THR A 140 -2.05 1.60 -6.70
N GLY A 141 -2.36 0.31 -6.74
CA GLY A 141 -1.40 -0.76 -6.51
C GLY A 141 -0.22 -0.73 -7.47
N ALA A 142 -0.46 -0.46 -8.76
CA ALA A 142 0.60 -0.28 -9.75
C ALA A 142 1.43 0.98 -9.49
N LEU A 143 0.80 2.09 -9.07
CA LEU A 143 1.51 3.30 -8.64
C LEU A 143 2.47 3.01 -7.48
N TYR A 144 2.02 2.29 -6.44
CA TYR A 144 2.86 1.94 -5.30
C TYR A 144 3.99 0.98 -5.70
N GLY A 145 3.71 0.02 -6.57
CA GLY A 145 4.72 -0.87 -7.15
C GLY A 145 5.77 -0.11 -7.97
N TRP A 146 5.35 0.87 -8.76
CA TRP A 146 6.26 1.76 -9.49
C TRP A 146 7.15 2.59 -8.56
N LEU A 147 6.58 3.20 -7.51
CA LEU A 147 7.34 3.93 -6.50
C LEU A 147 8.40 3.04 -5.84
N ARG A 148 8.04 1.79 -5.54
CA ARG A 148 8.97 0.77 -5.01
C ARG A 148 10.08 0.46 -6.00
N LEU A 149 9.75 0.28 -7.28
CA LEU A 149 10.71 -0.01 -8.34
C LEU A 149 11.71 1.14 -8.53
N GLN A 150 11.21 2.38 -8.59
CA GLN A 150 12.02 3.57 -8.83
C GLN A 150 12.94 3.93 -7.65
N SER A 151 12.44 3.78 -6.43
CA SER A 151 13.19 4.21 -5.22
C SER A 151 14.07 3.11 -4.63
N GLY A 152 13.86 1.85 -4.97
CA GLY A 152 14.46 0.73 -4.28
C GLY A 152 13.99 0.57 -2.82
N SER A 153 12.97 1.34 -2.39
CA SER A 153 12.47 1.39 -1.01
C SER A 153 10.95 1.25 -0.96
N THR A 154 10.45 0.57 0.08
CA THR A 154 9.00 0.44 0.36
C THR A 154 8.42 1.71 0.99
N VAL A 155 9.25 2.57 1.59
CA VAL A 155 8.81 3.78 2.30
C VAL A 155 8.01 4.74 1.42
N PRO A 156 8.41 5.07 0.16
CA PRO A 156 7.61 5.93 -0.70
C PRO A 156 6.24 5.35 -1.06
N ALA A 157 6.15 4.03 -1.27
CA ALA A 157 4.88 3.36 -1.51
C ALA A 157 3.94 3.52 -0.30
N PHE A 158 4.46 3.29 0.91
CA PHE A 158 3.72 3.54 2.16
C PHE A 158 3.25 5.00 2.28
N CYS A 159 4.13 5.98 2.03
CA CYS A 159 3.76 7.40 2.10
C CYS A 159 2.64 7.76 1.12
N ALA A 160 2.69 7.25 -0.11
CA ALA A 160 1.64 7.48 -1.10
C ALA A 160 0.32 6.82 -0.71
N HIS A 161 0.37 5.58 -0.20
CA HIS A 161 -0.80 4.84 0.23
C HIS A 161 -1.47 5.49 1.46
N ALA A 162 -0.69 5.88 2.46
CA ALA A 162 -1.19 6.59 3.63
C ALA A 162 -1.85 7.93 3.26
N ALA A 163 -1.22 8.70 2.36
CA ALA A 163 -1.78 9.95 1.84
C ALA A 163 -3.10 9.73 1.09
N TYR A 164 -3.14 8.71 0.23
CA TYR A 164 -4.36 8.31 -0.50
C TYR A 164 -5.51 8.01 0.46
N ASN A 165 -5.28 7.16 1.45
CA ASN A 165 -6.30 6.80 2.42
C ASN A 165 -6.72 7.97 3.32
N ALA A 166 -5.79 8.84 3.73
CA ALA A 166 -6.09 10.03 4.52
C ALA A 166 -7.07 10.97 3.79
N VAL A 167 -6.87 11.17 2.48
CA VAL A 167 -7.80 11.98 1.66
C VAL A 167 -9.18 11.31 1.57
N LEU A 168 -9.24 10.00 1.31
CA LEU A 168 -10.52 9.30 1.21
C LEU A 168 -11.31 9.36 2.52
N PHE A 169 -10.66 9.15 3.66
CA PHE A 169 -11.28 9.30 4.98
C PHE A 169 -11.69 10.76 5.23
N GLY A 170 -10.83 11.74 4.91
CA GLY A 170 -11.16 13.16 5.05
C GLY A 170 -12.39 13.57 4.24
N ILE A 171 -12.49 13.12 3.01
CA ILE A 171 -13.66 13.40 2.15
C ILE A 171 -14.95 12.77 2.71
N ALA A 172 -14.85 11.61 3.38
CA ALA A 172 -16.01 10.98 4.02
C ALA A 172 -16.65 11.87 5.11
N PHE A 173 -15.87 12.75 5.76
CA PHE A 173 -16.39 13.72 6.74
C PHE A 173 -16.94 15.00 6.13
N LEU A 174 -16.57 15.32 4.89
CA LEU A 174 -17.02 16.55 4.22
C LEU A 174 -18.31 16.38 3.43
N ARG A 175 -18.85 15.17 3.40
CA ARG A 175 -20.05 14.78 2.64
C ARG A 175 -21.16 14.25 3.51
#